data_5eaafdebdd0dece09a35edc4a4ac787b
#
_entry.id   5eaafdebdd0dece09a35edc4a4ac787b
#
_cell.length_a   1.000
_cell.length_b   1.000
_cell.length_c   1.000
_cell.angle_alpha   90.00
_cell.angle_beta   90.00
_cell.angle_gamma   90.00
#
_symmetry.space_group_name_H-M   'P 1'
#
loop_
_entity.id
_entity.type
_entity.pdbx_description
1 polymer ?
#
loop_
_entity_poly.entity_id
_entity_poly.type
_entity_poly.pdbx_seq_one_letter_code
_entity_poly.pdbx_strand_id
1 'polypeptide(L)'
;MVPGPSPLTTSDPLRPYLVIPAGGRGLRMGGGLPKQFRDWGGRPLLQATVEAFLAPGMPHLAGIALAVPESHLEETRSWSFSAPCWVVPGGDTRQASVWAALRALPDQPLAPVMIHDAVRPFPPVAPLWEALDALNQFDGVLLGEPSTDTLKRVDENGRVLGTEPREAFFRAQTPQIARLGTWLNAFRAADASGFNATDDVALLERLGLAVKLIPSPSSNLKLTTPEDWERTRPG
;
A
#
# COMPACT_ATOMS: atom_id res chain seq x y z
N MET A 1 32.23 1.76 -18.97
CA MET A 1 30.97 2.05 -19.69
C MET A 1 29.96 0.97 -19.26
N VAL A 2 29.00 1.31 -18.39
CA VAL A 2 27.93 0.41 -18.01
C VAL A 2 26.88 0.49 -19.12
N PRO A 3 26.45 -0.63 -19.73
CA PRO A 3 25.41 -0.58 -20.75
C PRO A 3 24.11 -0.04 -20.13
N GLY A 4 23.52 0.97 -20.75
CA GLY A 4 22.21 1.49 -20.38
C GLY A 4 21.12 0.41 -20.57
N PRO A 5 20.00 0.51 -19.87
CA PRO A 5 18.91 -0.44 -20.00
C PRO A 5 18.38 -0.46 -21.43
N SER A 6 18.25 -1.66 -22.00
CA SER A 6 17.63 -1.87 -23.32
C SER A 6 16.20 -1.31 -23.33
N PRO A 7 15.73 -0.69 -24.42
CA PRO A 7 14.34 -0.24 -24.54
C PRO A 7 13.40 -1.43 -24.43
N LEU A 8 12.40 -1.31 -23.53
CA LEU A 8 11.35 -2.31 -23.34
C LEU A 8 10.60 -2.50 -24.67
N THR A 9 10.48 -3.73 -25.12
CA THR A 9 9.60 -4.09 -26.24
C THR A 9 8.15 -3.99 -25.79
N THR A 10 7.24 -3.52 -26.62
CA THR A 10 5.81 -3.29 -26.35
C THR A 10 5.01 -4.53 -25.97
N SER A 11 5.65 -5.68 -25.80
CA SER A 11 5.06 -6.99 -25.43
C SER A 11 5.36 -7.43 -23.99
N ASP A 12 6.26 -6.73 -23.25
CA ASP A 12 6.50 -7.06 -21.83
C ASP A 12 5.41 -6.41 -20.96
N PRO A 13 4.78 -7.18 -20.04
CA PRO A 13 3.84 -6.59 -19.10
C PRO A 13 4.55 -5.50 -18.30
N LEU A 14 3.92 -4.32 -18.23
CA LEU A 14 4.48 -3.19 -17.47
C LEU A 14 4.74 -3.64 -16.03
N ARG A 15 5.99 -3.57 -15.59
CA ARG A 15 6.38 -3.88 -14.22
C ARG A 15 5.74 -2.88 -13.25
N PRO A 16 5.17 -3.33 -12.13
CA PRO A 16 4.56 -2.42 -11.16
C PRO A 16 5.59 -1.63 -10.37
N TYR A 17 5.21 -0.43 -9.96
CA TYR A 17 5.87 0.31 -8.89
C TYR A 17 5.25 -0.02 -7.54
N LEU A 18 6.06 0.00 -6.48
CA LEU A 18 5.62 -0.11 -5.10
C LEU A 18 5.72 1.26 -4.41
N VAL A 19 4.62 1.73 -3.84
CA VAL A 19 4.56 2.96 -3.05
C VAL A 19 4.24 2.60 -1.61
N ILE A 20 5.08 3.01 -0.65
CA ILE A 20 4.86 2.77 0.77
C ILE A 20 4.84 4.10 1.54
N PRO A 21 3.65 4.56 2.01
CA PRO A 21 3.55 5.67 2.93
C PRO A 21 4.00 5.24 4.33
N ALA A 22 5.10 5.78 4.81
CA ALA A 22 5.69 5.51 6.12
C ALA A 22 5.88 6.79 6.95
N GLY A 23 5.28 7.94 6.55
CA GLY A 23 5.40 9.25 7.22
C GLY A 23 4.70 9.36 8.58
N GLY A 24 3.85 8.39 8.95
CA GLY A 24 3.07 8.43 10.17
C GLY A 24 3.92 8.40 11.45
N ARG A 25 3.62 9.30 12.39
CA ARG A 25 4.33 9.46 13.69
C ARG A 25 4.04 8.33 14.71
N GLY A 26 3.18 7.37 14.39
CA GLY A 26 2.93 6.17 15.23
C GLY A 26 2.43 6.43 16.66
N LEU A 27 1.76 7.55 16.92
CA LEU A 27 1.36 8.03 18.25
C LEU A 27 0.56 7.03 19.10
N ARG A 28 -0.10 6.04 18.49
CA ARG A 28 -0.96 5.05 19.17
C ARG A 28 -0.20 3.95 19.93
N MET A 29 1.13 3.87 19.81
CA MET A 29 1.96 2.83 20.43
C MET A 29 2.88 3.37 21.53
N GLY A 30 2.46 4.44 22.24
CA GLY A 30 3.13 4.86 23.49
C GLY A 30 4.40 5.69 23.35
N GLY A 31 4.60 6.41 22.24
CA GLY A 31 5.77 7.28 22.05
C GLY A 31 7.05 6.50 21.66
N GLY A 32 8.12 7.22 21.30
CA GLY A 32 9.39 6.61 20.87
C GLY A 32 9.48 6.41 19.37
N LEU A 33 10.28 5.42 18.93
CA LEU A 33 10.52 5.12 17.53
C LEU A 33 9.22 4.74 16.82
N PRO A 34 8.86 5.37 15.67
CA PRO A 34 7.68 5.00 14.90
C PRO A 34 7.70 3.51 14.55
N LYS A 35 6.55 2.83 14.64
CA LYS A 35 6.47 1.37 14.56
C LYS A 35 7.10 0.76 13.30
N GLN A 36 7.03 1.45 12.17
CA GLN A 36 7.60 1.03 10.90
C GLN A 36 9.14 1.00 10.91
N PHE A 37 9.77 1.70 11.86
CA PHE A 37 11.23 1.72 12.05
C PHE A 37 11.70 0.86 13.22
N ARG A 38 10.80 0.21 13.95
CA ARG A 38 11.19 -0.73 15.03
C ARG A 38 11.80 -1.99 14.44
N ASP A 39 12.71 -2.59 15.22
CA ASP A 39 13.39 -3.83 14.83
C ASP A 39 12.39 -4.97 14.57
N TRP A 40 12.53 -5.60 13.41
CA TRP A 40 11.77 -6.74 12.96
C TRP A 40 12.74 -7.81 12.41
N GLY A 41 13.20 -8.70 13.30
CA GLY A 41 14.16 -9.74 12.92
C GLY A 41 15.49 -9.18 12.42
N GLY A 42 16.09 -8.21 13.15
CA GLY A 42 17.38 -7.62 12.85
C GLY A 42 17.37 -6.45 11.84
N ARG A 43 16.22 -5.98 11.40
CA ARG A 43 16.06 -4.82 10.50
C ARG A 43 14.75 -4.07 10.76
N PRO A 44 14.58 -2.80 10.31
CA PRO A 44 13.34 -2.08 10.43
C PRO A 44 12.17 -2.80 9.74
N LEU A 45 10.96 -2.78 10.33
CA LEU A 45 9.76 -3.40 9.76
C LEU A 45 9.46 -2.89 8.34
N LEU A 46 9.66 -1.59 8.07
CA LEU A 46 9.52 -1.01 6.74
C LEU A 46 10.43 -1.69 5.73
N GLN A 47 11.71 -1.90 6.10
CA GLN A 47 12.67 -2.58 5.23
C GLN A 47 12.24 -4.03 4.97
N ALA A 48 11.82 -4.75 6.00
CA ALA A 48 11.30 -6.11 5.87
C ALA A 48 10.05 -6.16 4.97
N THR A 49 9.16 -5.16 5.07
CA THR A 49 7.98 -5.06 4.21
C THR A 49 8.38 -4.86 2.75
N VAL A 50 9.36 -4.00 2.45
CA VAL A 50 9.87 -3.81 1.08
C VAL A 50 10.47 -5.10 0.53
N GLU A 51 11.34 -5.75 1.32
CA GLU A 51 12.02 -6.98 0.92
C GLU A 51 11.05 -8.14 0.65
N ALA A 52 9.90 -8.18 1.34
CA ALA A 52 8.85 -9.16 1.06
C ALA A 52 8.29 -9.03 -0.37
N PHE A 53 8.24 -7.82 -0.95
CA PHE A 53 7.86 -7.61 -2.36
C PHE A 53 8.99 -7.91 -3.35
N LEU A 54 10.21 -8.07 -2.89
CA LEU A 54 11.37 -8.45 -3.71
C LEU A 54 11.68 -9.95 -3.63
N ALA A 55 10.90 -10.70 -2.86
CA ALA A 55 11.07 -12.14 -2.68
C ALA A 55 10.70 -12.93 -3.96
N PRO A 56 11.26 -14.14 -4.14
CA PRO A 56 10.91 -15.01 -5.26
C PRO A 56 9.39 -15.25 -5.37
N GLY A 57 8.86 -15.20 -6.59
CA GLY A 57 7.43 -15.39 -6.89
C GLY A 57 6.62 -14.10 -6.88
N MET A 58 7.15 -13.00 -6.34
CA MET A 58 6.52 -11.68 -6.42
C MET A 58 6.65 -11.06 -7.82
N PRO A 59 5.75 -10.13 -8.20
CA PRO A 59 5.91 -9.34 -9.41
C PRO A 59 7.22 -8.56 -9.41
N HIS A 60 7.97 -8.63 -10.52
CA HIS A 60 9.22 -7.86 -10.65
C HIS A 60 8.92 -6.35 -10.64
N LEU A 61 9.42 -5.63 -9.66
CA LEU A 61 9.19 -4.20 -9.52
C LEU A 61 9.97 -3.38 -10.56
N ALA A 62 9.33 -2.36 -11.12
CA ALA A 62 10.01 -1.29 -11.86
C ALA A 62 10.77 -0.35 -10.91
N GLY A 63 10.29 -0.19 -9.68
CA GLY A 63 10.90 0.61 -8.65
C GLY A 63 10.03 0.75 -7.41
N ILE A 64 10.55 1.45 -6.41
CA ILE A 64 9.97 1.60 -5.08
C ILE A 64 10.00 3.08 -4.70
N ALA A 65 8.90 3.63 -4.20
CA ALA A 65 8.88 4.96 -3.61
C ALA A 65 8.45 4.89 -2.14
N LEU A 66 9.31 5.40 -1.27
CA LEU A 66 9.10 5.41 0.18
C LEU A 66 8.91 6.85 0.66
N ALA A 67 7.75 7.14 1.26
CA ALA A 67 7.52 8.42 1.93
C ALA A 67 7.72 8.26 3.43
N VAL A 68 8.80 8.81 3.98
CA VAL A 68 9.23 8.61 5.38
C VAL A 68 9.30 9.93 6.14
N PRO A 69 9.29 9.92 7.49
CA PRO A 69 9.54 11.13 8.28
C PRO A 69 10.91 11.72 7.93
N GLU A 70 11.03 13.03 7.97
CA GLU A 70 12.26 13.75 7.64
C GLU A 70 13.46 13.25 8.47
N SER A 71 13.23 12.93 9.74
CA SER A 71 14.23 12.36 10.64
C SER A 71 14.79 10.99 10.25
N HIS A 72 14.16 10.29 9.29
CA HIS A 72 14.56 8.95 8.83
C HIS A 72 14.97 8.93 7.35
N LEU A 73 15.05 10.10 6.70
CA LEU A 73 15.41 10.17 5.27
C LEU A 73 16.79 9.60 4.99
N GLU A 74 17.82 10.04 5.72
CA GLU A 74 19.20 9.62 5.50
C GLU A 74 19.39 8.13 5.80
N GLU A 75 18.83 7.64 6.90
CA GLU A 75 18.83 6.21 7.22
C GLU A 75 18.19 5.39 6.09
N THR A 76 16.98 5.79 5.66
CA THR A 76 16.24 5.06 4.63
C THR A 76 16.94 5.11 3.27
N ARG A 77 17.58 6.22 2.91
CA ARG A 77 18.37 6.36 1.68
C ARG A 77 19.61 5.48 1.65
N SER A 78 20.15 5.11 2.82
CA SER A 78 21.29 4.20 2.91
C SER A 78 20.93 2.73 2.63
N TRP A 79 19.63 2.38 2.63
CA TRP A 79 19.21 1.03 2.32
C TRP A 79 19.39 0.70 0.84
N SER A 80 19.80 -0.54 0.55
CA SER A 80 20.01 -1.03 -0.80
C SER A 80 18.98 -2.10 -1.14
N PHE A 81 18.28 -1.92 -2.25
CA PHE A 81 17.32 -2.87 -2.78
C PHE A 81 17.70 -3.30 -4.20
N SER A 82 17.20 -4.45 -4.66
CA SER A 82 17.41 -4.94 -6.02
C SER A 82 16.62 -4.18 -7.09
N ALA A 83 15.79 -3.20 -6.70
CA ALA A 83 15.05 -2.31 -7.58
C ALA A 83 15.40 -0.85 -7.26
N PRO A 84 15.29 0.09 -8.24
CA PRO A 84 15.44 1.52 -7.99
C PRO A 84 14.54 2.01 -6.85
N CYS A 85 15.05 2.85 -5.95
CA CYS A 85 14.30 3.33 -4.80
C CYS A 85 14.37 4.85 -4.68
N TRP A 86 13.21 5.51 -4.61
CA TRP A 86 13.06 6.94 -4.34
C TRP A 86 12.58 7.13 -2.90
N VAL A 87 13.35 7.85 -2.10
CA VAL A 87 12.99 8.16 -0.70
C VAL A 87 12.69 9.64 -0.59
N VAL A 88 11.46 9.96 -0.21
CA VAL A 88 10.94 11.33 -0.12
C VAL A 88 10.39 11.63 1.27
N PRO A 89 10.31 12.91 1.69
CA PRO A 89 9.62 13.29 2.89
C PRO A 89 8.13 12.91 2.81
N GLY A 90 7.60 12.28 3.87
CA GLY A 90 6.18 12.06 4.04
C GLY A 90 5.46 13.34 4.45
N GLY A 91 4.17 13.42 4.16
CA GLY A 91 3.31 14.50 4.60
C GLY A 91 2.66 14.24 5.96
N ASP A 92 1.86 15.22 6.44
CA ASP A 92 1.18 15.17 7.74
C ASP A 92 0.12 14.05 7.83
N THR A 93 -0.39 13.60 6.70
CA THR A 93 -1.38 12.52 6.61
C THR A 93 -0.83 11.33 5.78
N ARG A 94 -1.50 10.16 5.91
CA ARG A 94 -1.19 9.02 5.06
C ARG A 94 -1.39 9.38 3.57
N GLN A 95 -2.49 10.06 3.24
CA GLN A 95 -2.82 10.50 1.89
C GLN A 95 -1.74 11.45 1.33
N ALA A 96 -1.29 12.44 2.11
CA ALA A 96 -0.22 13.35 1.70
C ALA A 96 1.12 12.62 1.48
N SER A 97 1.41 11.60 2.30
CA SER A 97 2.60 10.76 2.13
C SER A 97 2.55 9.93 0.84
N VAL A 98 1.37 9.32 0.52
CA VAL A 98 1.16 8.63 -0.76
C VAL A 98 1.32 9.60 -1.93
N TRP A 99 0.71 10.79 -1.84
CA TRP A 99 0.82 11.82 -2.88
C TRP A 99 2.26 12.23 -3.16
N ALA A 100 3.07 12.44 -2.12
CA ALA A 100 4.48 12.75 -2.25
C ALA A 100 5.26 11.62 -2.95
N ALA A 101 5.01 10.36 -2.58
CA ALA A 101 5.66 9.20 -3.17
C ALA A 101 5.26 8.96 -4.65
N LEU A 102 3.98 9.11 -4.99
CA LEU A 102 3.51 8.98 -6.38
C LEU A 102 4.19 9.98 -7.31
N ARG A 103 4.38 11.22 -6.85
CA ARG A 103 5.03 12.29 -7.62
C ARG A 103 6.54 12.09 -7.81
N ALA A 104 7.16 11.23 -7.04
CA ALA A 104 8.58 10.90 -7.16
C ALA A 104 8.85 9.80 -8.21
N LEU A 105 7.81 9.09 -8.66
CA LEU A 105 7.94 8.06 -9.67
C LEU A 105 8.20 8.65 -11.06
N PRO A 106 8.90 7.93 -11.94
CA PRO A 106 9.04 8.30 -13.35
C PRO A 106 7.69 8.46 -14.05
N ASP A 107 7.60 9.36 -15.03
CA ASP A 107 6.38 9.62 -15.79
C ASP A 107 6.05 8.44 -16.74
N GLN A 108 5.34 7.47 -16.19
CA GLN A 108 4.85 6.26 -16.87
C GLN A 108 3.37 6.04 -16.53
N PRO A 109 2.45 6.81 -17.11
CA PRO A 109 1.05 6.87 -16.68
C PRO A 109 0.31 5.53 -16.78
N LEU A 110 0.74 4.63 -17.65
CA LEU A 110 0.14 3.28 -17.80
C LEU A 110 0.72 2.23 -16.86
N ALA A 111 1.85 2.51 -16.18
CA ALA A 111 2.46 1.56 -15.27
C ALA A 111 1.55 1.29 -14.05
N PRO A 112 1.37 0.01 -13.66
CA PRO A 112 0.69 -0.32 -12.41
C PRO A 112 1.46 0.25 -11.20
N VAL A 113 0.73 0.75 -10.21
CA VAL A 113 1.29 1.20 -8.93
C VAL A 113 0.53 0.56 -7.79
N MET A 114 1.26 -0.14 -6.95
CA MET A 114 0.78 -0.80 -5.74
C MET A 114 1.05 0.12 -4.54
N ILE A 115 0.01 0.65 -3.91
CA ILE A 115 0.13 1.41 -2.66
C ILE A 115 -0.05 0.44 -1.49
N HIS A 116 0.96 0.35 -0.62
CA HIS A 116 0.98 -0.66 0.44
C HIS A 116 1.37 -0.09 1.81
N ASP A 117 0.72 -0.60 2.85
CA ASP A 117 1.01 -0.17 4.24
C ASP A 117 2.39 -0.64 4.71
N ALA A 118 3.19 0.26 5.26
CA ALA A 118 4.55 0.00 5.79
C ALA A 118 4.64 -1.08 6.88
N VAL A 119 3.51 -1.53 7.39
CA VAL A 119 3.40 -2.45 8.52
C VAL A 119 2.62 -3.73 8.19
N ARG A 120 2.65 -4.15 6.92
CA ARG A 120 2.12 -5.43 6.44
C ARG A 120 3.23 -6.23 5.74
N PRO A 121 4.09 -6.92 6.51
CA PRO A 121 5.26 -7.60 5.95
C PRO A 121 4.96 -8.93 5.25
N PHE A 122 3.68 -9.28 5.05
CA PHE A 122 3.26 -10.57 4.49
C PHE A 122 2.34 -10.40 3.26
N PRO A 123 2.78 -9.71 2.18
CA PRO A 123 1.96 -9.54 0.98
C PRO A 123 1.66 -10.90 0.32
N PRO A 124 0.41 -11.14 -0.10
CA PRO A 124 0.02 -12.43 -0.66
C PRO A 124 0.38 -12.53 -2.15
N VAL A 125 1.16 -13.53 -2.56
CA VAL A 125 1.68 -13.66 -3.93
C VAL A 125 0.56 -13.83 -4.96
N ALA A 126 -0.29 -14.85 -4.80
CA ALA A 126 -1.33 -15.16 -5.81
C ALA A 126 -2.37 -14.04 -5.98
N PRO A 127 -2.94 -13.45 -4.90
CA PRO A 127 -3.83 -12.30 -5.03
C PRO A 127 -3.20 -11.08 -5.71
N LEU A 128 -1.87 -10.87 -5.57
CA LEU A 128 -1.18 -9.77 -6.25
C LEU A 128 -1.14 -9.96 -7.77
N TRP A 129 -0.87 -11.16 -8.24
CA TRP A 129 -0.88 -11.45 -9.68
C TRP A 129 -2.28 -11.30 -10.25
N GLU A 130 -3.31 -11.81 -9.56
CA GLU A 130 -4.71 -11.65 -9.95
C GLU A 130 -5.11 -10.16 -9.99
N ALA A 131 -4.68 -9.37 -9.01
CA ALA A 131 -4.96 -7.95 -8.94
C ALA A 131 -4.31 -7.16 -10.09
N LEU A 132 -3.07 -7.49 -10.48
CA LEU A 132 -2.41 -6.87 -11.62
C LEU A 132 -3.10 -7.22 -12.95
N ASP A 133 -3.55 -8.46 -13.12
CA ASP A 133 -4.31 -8.87 -14.30
C ASP A 133 -5.67 -8.17 -14.38
N ALA A 134 -6.35 -7.99 -13.27
CA ALA A 134 -7.65 -7.30 -13.19
C ALA A 134 -7.61 -5.84 -13.68
N LEU A 135 -6.43 -5.17 -13.68
CA LEU A 135 -6.27 -3.83 -14.25
C LEU A 135 -6.48 -3.76 -15.78
N ASN A 136 -6.60 -4.89 -16.46
CA ASN A 136 -7.00 -4.92 -17.87
C ASN A 136 -8.49 -4.61 -18.07
N GLN A 137 -9.31 -4.72 -17.01
CA GLN A 137 -10.77 -4.55 -17.06
C GLN A 137 -11.29 -3.50 -16.09
N PHE A 138 -10.51 -3.16 -15.04
CA PHE A 138 -10.91 -2.24 -13.98
C PHE A 138 -9.91 -1.09 -13.85
N ASP A 139 -10.38 0.06 -13.37
CA ASP A 139 -9.55 1.25 -13.16
C ASP A 139 -8.68 1.13 -11.91
N GLY A 140 -9.16 0.36 -10.92
CA GLY A 140 -8.47 0.09 -9.68
C GLY A 140 -8.81 -1.27 -9.09
N VAL A 141 -7.95 -1.74 -8.21
CA VAL A 141 -8.12 -3.02 -7.52
C VAL A 141 -7.71 -2.86 -6.06
N LEU A 142 -8.46 -3.46 -5.14
CA LEU A 142 -8.05 -3.60 -3.76
C LEU A 142 -8.03 -5.06 -3.33
N LEU A 143 -7.13 -5.39 -2.42
CA LEU A 143 -7.17 -6.64 -1.69
C LEU A 143 -8.07 -6.48 -0.47
N GLY A 144 -8.87 -7.49 -0.18
CA GLY A 144 -9.78 -7.47 0.95
C GLY A 144 -9.99 -8.84 1.58
N GLU A 145 -10.08 -8.87 2.90
CA GLU A 145 -10.40 -10.07 3.66
C GLU A 145 -11.90 -10.14 3.89
N PRO A 146 -12.57 -11.27 3.58
CA PRO A 146 -14.00 -11.41 3.84
C PRO A 146 -14.30 -11.27 5.35
N SER A 147 -15.43 -10.62 5.67
CA SER A 147 -15.90 -10.55 7.06
C SER A 147 -16.36 -11.92 7.54
N THR A 148 -15.79 -12.40 8.64
CA THR A 148 -16.18 -13.68 9.27
C THR A 148 -17.23 -13.49 10.35
N ASP A 149 -17.29 -12.32 10.96
CA ASP A 149 -18.20 -12.02 12.06
C ASP A 149 -19.58 -11.55 11.56
N THR A 150 -20.60 -11.69 12.41
CA THR A 150 -21.91 -11.11 12.15
C THR A 150 -21.85 -9.59 12.31
N LEU A 151 -22.15 -8.85 11.27
CA LEU A 151 -22.13 -7.40 11.28
C LEU A 151 -23.47 -6.83 11.73
N LYS A 152 -23.44 -5.91 12.69
CA LYS A 152 -24.62 -5.18 13.21
C LYS A 152 -24.52 -3.72 12.82
N ARG A 153 -25.56 -3.20 12.17
CA ARG A 153 -25.71 -1.76 11.98
C ARG A 153 -26.33 -1.17 13.24
N VAL A 154 -25.75 -0.10 13.75
CA VAL A 154 -26.19 0.58 14.97
C VAL A 154 -26.41 2.07 14.72
N ASP A 155 -27.24 2.72 15.54
CA ASP A 155 -27.36 4.16 15.59
C ASP A 155 -26.26 4.81 16.46
N GLU A 156 -26.29 6.12 16.59
CA GLU A 156 -25.32 6.93 17.39
C GLU A 156 -25.33 6.58 18.90
N ASN A 157 -26.43 6.00 19.41
CA ASN A 157 -26.60 5.59 20.79
C ASN A 157 -26.25 4.10 21.03
N GLY A 158 -25.79 3.39 20.00
CA GLY A 158 -25.43 1.97 20.07
C GLY A 158 -26.63 1.02 19.97
N ARG A 159 -27.84 1.50 19.64
CA ARG A 159 -29.01 0.64 19.42
C ARG A 159 -28.85 -0.13 18.10
N VAL A 160 -29.05 -1.43 18.13
CA VAL A 160 -29.00 -2.28 16.93
C VAL A 160 -30.21 -1.97 16.02
N LEU A 161 -29.89 -1.56 14.78
CA LEU A 161 -30.85 -1.24 13.72
C LEU A 161 -31.09 -2.45 12.80
N GLY A 162 -30.12 -3.37 12.69
CA GLY A 162 -30.25 -4.54 11.84
C GLY A 162 -28.98 -5.37 11.77
N THR A 163 -29.09 -6.50 11.07
CA THR A 163 -27.96 -7.38 10.73
C THR A 163 -27.68 -7.25 9.25
N GLU A 164 -26.42 -7.01 8.90
CA GLU A 164 -25.99 -6.89 7.51
C GLU A 164 -25.55 -8.26 6.95
N PRO A 165 -25.75 -8.54 5.66
CA PRO A 165 -25.26 -9.76 5.03
C PRO A 165 -23.74 -9.69 4.91
N ARG A 166 -23.02 -10.39 5.80
CA ARG A 166 -21.55 -10.35 5.91
C ARG A 166 -20.84 -10.69 4.60
N GLU A 167 -21.49 -11.43 3.72
CA GLU A 167 -20.98 -11.83 2.40
C GLU A 167 -20.73 -10.64 1.47
N ALA A 168 -21.39 -9.50 1.74
CA ALA A 168 -21.21 -8.25 1.01
C ALA A 168 -20.13 -7.34 1.61
N PHE A 169 -19.50 -7.74 2.71
CA PHE A 169 -18.56 -6.90 3.44
C PHE A 169 -17.18 -7.54 3.51
N PHE A 170 -16.17 -6.74 3.16
CA PHE A 170 -14.78 -7.12 3.23
C PHE A 170 -13.99 -6.07 4.03
N ARG A 171 -13.01 -6.52 4.78
CA ARG A 171 -12.04 -5.64 5.42
C ARG A 171 -11.00 -5.23 4.39
N ALA A 172 -10.99 -3.97 3.99
CA ALA A 172 -10.02 -3.45 3.02
C ALA A 172 -8.59 -3.66 3.52
N GLN A 173 -7.77 -4.21 2.65
CA GLN A 173 -6.34 -4.40 2.87
C GLN A 173 -5.53 -3.63 1.82
N THR A 174 -4.23 -3.74 1.88
CA THR A 174 -3.30 -3.28 0.86
C THR A 174 -2.43 -4.45 0.37
N PRO A 175 -1.89 -4.42 -0.87
CA PRO A 175 -1.87 -3.27 -1.77
C PRO A 175 -3.23 -2.89 -2.35
N GLN A 176 -3.38 -1.58 -2.59
CA GLN A 176 -4.42 -1.01 -3.44
C GLN A 176 -3.74 -0.57 -4.73
N ILE A 177 -4.29 -0.92 -5.87
CA ILE A 177 -3.56 -0.93 -7.13
C ILE A 177 -4.36 -0.18 -8.20
N ALA A 178 -3.71 0.71 -8.92
CA ALA A 178 -4.21 1.33 -10.14
C ALA A 178 -3.05 1.76 -11.03
N ARG A 179 -3.32 2.24 -12.23
CA ARG A 179 -2.28 2.83 -13.08
C ARG A 179 -1.81 4.16 -12.52
N LEU A 180 -0.54 4.51 -12.71
CA LEU A 180 0.04 5.76 -12.18
C LEU A 180 -0.78 6.99 -12.58
N GLY A 181 -1.17 7.11 -13.85
CA GLY A 181 -2.01 8.21 -14.32
C GLY A 181 -3.35 8.31 -13.61
N THR A 182 -3.99 7.16 -13.34
CA THR A 182 -5.25 7.08 -12.59
C THR A 182 -5.05 7.58 -11.16
N TRP A 183 -4.01 7.11 -10.45
CA TRP A 183 -3.67 7.59 -9.12
C TRP A 183 -3.38 9.09 -9.09
N LEU A 184 -2.50 9.57 -9.98
CA LEU A 184 -2.16 11.00 -10.02
C LEU A 184 -3.38 11.89 -10.25
N ASN A 185 -4.33 11.46 -11.09
CA ASN A 185 -5.58 12.18 -11.31
C ASN A 185 -6.47 12.18 -10.06
N ALA A 186 -6.64 11.04 -9.41
CA ALA A 186 -7.49 10.90 -8.22
C ALA A 186 -6.94 11.71 -7.03
N PHE A 187 -5.63 11.63 -6.78
CA PHE A 187 -4.99 12.41 -5.71
C PHE A 187 -5.02 13.92 -5.99
N ARG A 188 -4.85 14.35 -7.25
CA ARG A 188 -4.98 15.77 -7.63
C ARG A 188 -6.40 16.30 -7.40
N ALA A 189 -7.43 15.53 -7.75
CA ALA A 189 -8.81 15.90 -7.53
C ALA A 189 -9.15 15.98 -6.03
N ALA A 190 -8.61 15.08 -5.22
CA ALA A 190 -8.77 15.10 -3.77
C ALA A 190 -8.10 16.33 -3.14
N ASP A 191 -6.87 16.63 -3.54
CA ASP A 191 -6.11 17.81 -3.08
C ASP A 191 -6.87 19.11 -3.40
N ALA A 192 -7.34 19.26 -4.65
CA ALA A 192 -8.10 20.44 -5.09
C ALA A 192 -9.43 20.62 -4.34
N SER A 193 -10.06 19.53 -3.85
CA SER A 193 -11.33 19.59 -3.10
C SER A 193 -11.17 19.53 -1.58
N GLY A 194 -9.95 19.40 -1.05
CA GLY A 194 -9.68 19.19 0.37
C GLY A 194 -10.24 17.86 0.91
N PHE A 195 -10.49 16.87 0.05
CA PHE A 195 -11.07 15.60 0.45
C PHE A 195 -10.03 14.66 1.04
N ASN A 196 -10.30 14.15 2.24
CA ASN A 196 -9.49 13.14 2.90
C ASN A 196 -10.23 11.79 2.88
N ALA A 197 -9.66 10.83 2.17
CA ALA A 197 -10.19 9.48 2.08
C ALA A 197 -9.73 8.59 3.25
N THR A 198 -10.51 7.56 3.54
CA THR A 198 -10.16 6.55 4.55
C THR A 198 -9.10 5.57 4.04
N ASP A 199 -9.10 5.33 2.72
CA ASP A 199 -8.10 4.53 2.00
C ASP A 199 -7.91 5.09 0.57
N ASP A 200 -7.00 4.51 -0.22
CA ASP A 200 -6.62 5.09 -1.50
C ASP A 200 -7.68 4.85 -2.58
N VAL A 201 -8.34 3.67 -2.61
CA VAL A 201 -9.38 3.37 -3.61
C VAL A 201 -10.64 4.20 -3.43
N ALA A 202 -10.93 4.72 -2.24
CA ALA A 202 -12.04 5.65 -2.03
C ALA A 202 -11.90 6.94 -2.88
N LEU A 203 -10.66 7.29 -3.28
CA LEU A 203 -10.42 8.39 -4.23
C LEU A 203 -10.89 8.01 -5.65
N LEU A 204 -10.73 6.74 -6.04
CA LEU A 204 -11.18 6.23 -7.34
C LEU A 204 -12.71 6.13 -7.37
N GLU A 205 -13.31 5.60 -6.31
CA GLU A 205 -14.75 5.50 -6.14
C GLU A 205 -15.43 6.88 -6.24
N ARG A 206 -14.82 7.91 -5.62
CA ARG A 206 -15.30 9.29 -5.69
C ARG A 206 -15.32 9.85 -7.13
N LEU A 207 -14.45 9.39 -7.99
CA LEU A 207 -14.40 9.74 -9.41
C LEU A 207 -15.34 8.88 -10.27
N GLY A 208 -16.08 7.94 -9.68
CA GLY A 208 -16.96 7.01 -10.39
C GLY A 208 -16.21 5.94 -11.17
N LEU A 209 -14.95 5.68 -10.84
CA LEU A 209 -14.10 4.68 -11.50
C LEU A 209 -14.44 3.28 -10.99
N ALA A 210 -14.30 2.29 -11.88
CA ALA A 210 -14.59 0.89 -11.57
C ALA A 210 -13.46 0.26 -10.74
N VAL A 211 -13.77 -0.15 -9.51
CA VAL A 211 -12.81 -0.80 -8.60
C VAL A 211 -13.22 -2.26 -8.37
N LYS A 212 -12.27 -3.17 -8.52
CA LYS A 212 -12.43 -4.60 -8.27
C LYS A 212 -11.83 -4.99 -6.92
N LEU A 213 -12.58 -5.76 -6.11
CA LEU A 213 -12.04 -6.40 -4.92
C LEU A 213 -11.54 -7.80 -5.28
N ILE A 214 -10.32 -8.12 -4.84
CA ILE A 214 -9.72 -9.45 -4.88
C ILE A 214 -9.63 -9.99 -3.45
N PRO A 215 -10.20 -11.18 -3.16
CA PRO A 215 -10.09 -11.79 -1.83
C PRO A 215 -8.64 -12.02 -1.44
N SER A 216 -8.31 -11.69 -0.20
CA SER A 216 -6.96 -11.78 0.36
C SER A 216 -6.99 -12.54 1.69
N PRO A 217 -5.98 -13.38 1.99
CA PRO A 217 -5.95 -14.13 3.22
C PRO A 217 -5.70 -13.24 4.44
N SER A 218 -6.12 -13.71 5.62
CA SER A 218 -5.85 -13.06 6.91
C SER A 218 -4.35 -12.96 7.25
N SER A 219 -3.51 -13.75 6.59
CA SER A 219 -2.05 -13.69 6.73
C SER A 219 -1.45 -12.35 6.25
N ASN A 220 -2.13 -11.59 5.38
CA ASN A 220 -1.75 -10.22 5.03
C ASN A 220 -2.08 -9.25 6.17
N LEU A 221 -1.56 -9.55 7.34
CA LEU A 221 -1.85 -8.88 8.60
C LEU A 221 -1.24 -7.49 8.66
N LYS A 222 -2.00 -6.52 9.17
CA LYS A 222 -1.50 -5.19 9.55
C LYS A 222 -1.04 -5.22 10.99
N LEU A 223 0.25 -5.06 11.24
CA LEU A 223 0.82 -5.05 12.60
C LEU A 223 0.44 -3.75 13.31
N THR A 224 -0.56 -3.83 14.19
CA THR A 224 -1.13 -2.66 14.88
C THR A 224 -0.99 -2.71 16.39
N THR A 225 -0.95 -3.92 16.97
CA THR A 225 -0.86 -4.14 18.41
C THR A 225 0.46 -4.82 18.81
N PRO A 226 0.88 -4.75 20.09
CA PRO A 226 2.02 -5.52 20.59
C PRO A 226 1.87 -7.03 20.36
N GLU A 227 0.66 -7.56 20.50
CA GLU A 227 0.34 -8.99 20.31
C GLU A 227 0.56 -9.41 18.84
N ASP A 228 0.18 -8.55 17.87
CA ASP A 228 0.48 -8.80 16.45
C ASP A 228 1.98 -8.94 16.24
N TRP A 229 2.75 -8.07 16.90
CA TRP A 229 4.20 -8.04 16.79
C TRP A 229 4.86 -9.29 17.36
N GLU A 230 4.49 -9.67 18.58
CA GLU A 230 5.04 -10.87 19.26
C GLU A 230 4.71 -12.15 18.49
N ARG A 231 3.47 -12.27 18.01
CA ARG A 231 3.00 -13.45 17.28
C ARG A 231 3.72 -13.68 15.95
N THR A 232 4.19 -12.62 15.30
CA THR A 232 4.68 -12.68 13.92
C THR A 232 6.14 -12.31 13.76
N ARG A 233 6.82 -11.87 14.84
CA ARG A 233 8.24 -11.52 14.81
C ARG A 233 9.07 -12.73 14.40
N PRO A 234 9.98 -12.60 13.40
CA PRO A 234 10.94 -13.65 13.08
C PRO A 234 11.82 -13.96 14.29
N GLY A 235 12.07 -15.24 14.56
CA GLY A 235 12.99 -15.70 15.61
C GLY A 235 14.45 -15.40 15.26
#